data_5258749d4b29f9d1840a49f883ce7dfa
#
_entry.id   5258749d4b29f9d1840a49f883ce7dfa
#
_cell.length_a   1.000
_cell.length_b   1.000
_cell.length_c   1.000
_cell.angle_alpha   90.00
_cell.angle_beta   90.00
_cell.angle_gamma   90.00
#
_symmetry.space_group_name_H-M   'P 1'
#
loop_
_entity.id
_entity.type
_entity.pdbx_description
1 polymer ?
#
loop_
_entity_poly.entity_id
_entity_poly.type
_entity_poly.pdbx_seq_one_letter_code
_entity_poly.pdbx_strand_id
1 'polypeptide(L)'
;MSHRMPPEQKKYTEAGFTLVELLIASSVFSVILLLLTFGMLQIGKVYYKGTTSSRTQAVARNISDEISQSIQFAGGAVTPLSVSGDTTTFCIGDKGYWFKLDKKLKDEPHVFVVDSSQCAVSFVGTPPQLKRSQRELMVQNTRLTRLIVNYDAARKGYGVVVRVAAGDNDMFEGDDPNNNCKGGAGGQFCAVSELYTFVQKRL
;
A
#
# COMPACT_ATOMS: atom_id res chain seq x y z
N MET A 1 -35.69 -30.39 75.71
CA MET A 1 -34.59 -31.08 75.00
C MET A 1 -34.99 -31.13 73.51
N SER A 2 -34.38 -30.28 72.67
CA SER A 2 -34.71 -30.18 71.25
C SER A 2 -33.67 -30.98 70.48
N HIS A 3 -34.08 -32.09 69.89
CA HIS A 3 -33.21 -32.89 69.00
C HIS A 3 -33.09 -32.18 67.64
N ARG A 4 -31.93 -31.59 67.34
CA ARG A 4 -31.55 -31.19 66.00
C ARG A 4 -31.15 -32.41 65.20
N MET A 5 -31.85 -32.71 64.12
CA MET A 5 -31.43 -33.68 63.13
C MET A 5 -30.19 -33.15 62.39
N PRO A 6 -29.21 -34.01 62.14
CA PRO A 6 -28.05 -33.60 61.34
C PRO A 6 -28.47 -33.43 59.85
N PRO A 7 -27.83 -32.53 59.11
CA PRO A 7 -28.12 -32.33 57.69
C PRO A 7 -27.72 -33.53 56.88
N GLU A 8 -28.62 -34.00 56.03
CA GLU A 8 -28.47 -35.09 55.09
C GLU A 8 -27.38 -34.71 54.07
N GLN A 9 -26.20 -35.32 54.14
CA GLN A 9 -25.14 -35.16 53.18
C GLN A 9 -25.50 -35.87 51.87
N LYS A 10 -25.85 -35.08 50.86
CA LYS A 10 -26.07 -35.53 49.50
C LYS A 10 -24.72 -36.07 48.97
N LYS A 11 -24.55 -37.38 48.91
CA LYS A 11 -23.42 -38.03 48.21
C LYS A 11 -23.54 -37.74 46.74
N TYR A 12 -22.72 -36.82 46.25
CA TYR A 12 -22.48 -36.67 44.79
C TYR A 12 -21.70 -37.92 44.33
N THR A 13 -22.36 -38.80 43.58
CA THR A 13 -21.67 -39.86 42.86
C THR A 13 -20.80 -39.21 41.77
N GLU A 14 -19.50 -39.23 41.93
CA GLU A 14 -18.53 -38.86 40.90
C GLU A 14 -18.58 -39.91 39.80
N ALA A 15 -19.34 -39.67 38.74
CA ALA A 15 -19.33 -40.49 37.54
C ALA A 15 -18.05 -40.14 36.76
N GLY A 16 -17.09 -41.04 36.72
CA GLY A 16 -15.88 -40.89 35.89
C GLY A 16 -16.23 -40.99 34.41
N PHE A 17 -15.49 -40.21 33.58
CA PHE A 17 -15.59 -40.27 32.12
C PHE A 17 -15.14 -41.62 31.58
N THR A 18 -15.87 -42.16 30.61
CA THR A 18 -15.47 -43.35 29.89
C THR A 18 -14.35 -43.01 28.86
N LEU A 19 -13.50 -43.98 28.58
CA LEU A 19 -12.42 -43.82 27.59
C LEU A 19 -12.96 -43.48 26.19
N VAL A 20 -14.15 -43.97 25.86
CA VAL A 20 -14.84 -43.71 24.59
C VAL A 20 -15.35 -42.25 24.52
N GLU A 21 -15.91 -41.71 25.59
CA GLU A 21 -16.34 -40.28 25.66
C GLU A 21 -15.15 -39.34 25.46
N LEU A 22 -13.98 -39.66 26.06
CA LEU A 22 -12.79 -38.85 25.88
C LEU A 22 -12.28 -38.90 24.42
N LEU A 23 -12.32 -40.04 23.74
CA LEU A 23 -11.96 -40.21 22.35
C LEU A 23 -12.90 -39.39 21.41
N ILE A 24 -14.21 -39.47 21.65
CA ILE A 24 -15.18 -38.69 20.85
C ILE A 24 -14.99 -37.22 21.09
N ALA A 25 -14.84 -36.75 22.33
CA ALA A 25 -14.65 -35.37 22.67
C ALA A 25 -13.36 -34.80 22.03
N SER A 26 -12.25 -35.55 22.09
CA SER A 26 -10.98 -35.13 21.50
C SER A 26 -11.03 -35.04 19.95
N SER A 27 -11.73 -35.97 19.31
CA SER A 27 -11.90 -35.96 17.84
C SER A 27 -12.75 -34.77 17.39
N VAL A 28 -13.87 -34.49 18.03
CA VAL A 28 -14.71 -33.33 17.74
C VAL A 28 -13.95 -32.03 17.98
N PHE A 29 -13.22 -31.94 19.11
CA PHE A 29 -12.40 -30.75 19.41
C PHE A 29 -11.33 -30.53 18.35
N SER A 30 -10.65 -31.56 17.86
CA SER A 30 -9.65 -31.47 16.79
C SER A 30 -10.24 -30.92 15.48
N VAL A 31 -11.45 -31.39 15.11
CA VAL A 31 -12.13 -30.87 13.90
C VAL A 31 -12.48 -29.38 14.05
N ILE A 32 -12.99 -28.99 15.21
CA ILE A 32 -13.32 -27.58 15.49
C ILE A 32 -12.07 -26.72 15.42
N LEU A 33 -10.94 -27.13 16.00
CA LEU A 33 -9.67 -26.40 15.92
C LEU A 33 -9.18 -26.24 14.48
N LEU A 34 -9.28 -27.28 13.65
CA LEU A 34 -8.93 -27.19 12.24
C LEU A 34 -9.78 -26.15 11.51
N LEU A 35 -11.10 -26.16 11.70
CA LEU A 35 -12.00 -25.19 11.06
C LEU A 35 -11.71 -23.74 11.49
N LEU A 36 -11.46 -23.52 12.79
CA LEU A 36 -11.10 -22.21 13.31
C LEU A 36 -9.77 -21.72 12.74
N THR A 37 -8.76 -22.58 12.65
CA THR A 37 -7.44 -22.24 12.10
C THR A 37 -7.55 -21.86 10.62
N PHE A 38 -8.30 -22.62 9.81
CA PHE A 38 -8.56 -22.27 8.42
C PHE A 38 -9.27 -20.94 8.26
N GLY A 39 -10.29 -20.69 9.06
CA GLY A 39 -11.02 -19.41 9.07
C GLY A 39 -10.10 -18.22 9.38
N MET A 40 -9.25 -18.35 10.40
CA MET A 40 -8.32 -17.29 10.82
C MET A 40 -7.28 -16.97 9.74
N LEU A 41 -6.75 -17.99 9.04
CA LEU A 41 -5.82 -17.80 7.92
C LEU A 41 -6.47 -17.05 6.73
N GLN A 42 -7.74 -17.35 6.42
CA GLN A 42 -8.46 -16.67 5.35
C GLN A 42 -8.72 -15.19 5.69
N ILE A 43 -9.14 -14.89 6.91
CA ILE A 43 -9.34 -13.52 7.38
C ILE A 43 -8.03 -12.73 7.31
N GLY A 44 -6.92 -13.32 7.75
CA GLY A 44 -5.59 -12.71 7.67
C GLY A 44 -5.21 -12.33 6.24
N LYS A 45 -5.40 -13.22 5.26
CA LYS A 45 -5.10 -12.94 3.84
C LYS A 45 -5.92 -11.77 3.30
N VAL A 46 -7.23 -11.74 3.58
CA VAL A 46 -8.12 -10.65 3.13
C VAL A 46 -7.73 -9.33 3.77
N TYR A 47 -7.40 -9.33 5.05
CA TYR A 47 -6.96 -8.14 5.77
C TYR A 47 -5.67 -7.56 5.19
N TYR A 48 -4.63 -8.39 4.98
CA TYR A 48 -3.38 -7.94 4.38
C TYR A 48 -3.57 -7.41 2.96
N LYS A 49 -4.37 -8.08 2.13
CA LYS A 49 -4.70 -7.58 0.79
C LYS A 49 -5.41 -6.24 0.83
N GLY A 50 -6.38 -6.08 1.73
CA GLY A 50 -7.11 -4.83 1.90
C GLY A 50 -6.20 -3.67 2.33
N THR A 51 -5.34 -3.88 3.31
CA THR A 51 -4.39 -2.86 3.79
C THR A 51 -3.35 -2.50 2.75
N THR A 52 -2.78 -3.47 2.02
CA THR A 52 -1.81 -3.23 0.94
C THR A 52 -2.45 -2.44 -0.19
N SER A 53 -3.64 -2.83 -0.64
CA SER A 53 -4.40 -2.13 -1.69
C SER A 53 -4.76 -0.71 -1.28
N SER A 54 -5.28 -0.51 -0.07
CA SER A 54 -5.63 0.81 0.45
C SER A 54 -4.41 1.74 0.54
N ARG A 55 -3.28 1.24 1.03
CA ARG A 55 -2.02 1.99 1.09
C ARG A 55 -1.53 2.40 -0.30
N THR A 56 -1.54 1.47 -1.27
CA THR A 56 -1.10 1.73 -2.64
C THR A 56 -1.98 2.78 -3.32
N GLN A 57 -3.31 2.70 -3.11
CA GLN A 57 -4.26 3.70 -3.61
C GLN A 57 -4.06 5.07 -2.96
N ALA A 58 -3.80 5.12 -1.66
CA ALA A 58 -3.55 6.37 -0.94
C ALA A 58 -2.29 7.07 -1.48
N VAL A 59 -1.21 6.33 -1.75
CA VAL A 59 0.01 6.89 -2.35
C VAL A 59 -0.26 7.43 -3.75
N ALA A 60 -0.95 6.65 -4.60
CA ALA A 60 -1.29 7.08 -5.95
C ALA A 60 -2.15 8.36 -5.94
N ARG A 61 -3.13 8.45 -5.02
CA ARG A 61 -3.95 9.66 -4.84
C ARG A 61 -3.12 10.83 -4.37
N ASN A 62 -2.27 10.67 -3.36
CA ASN A 62 -1.42 11.76 -2.86
C ASN A 62 -0.52 12.34 -3.95
N ILE A 63 0.06 11.49 -4.81
CA ILE A 63 0.86 11.94 -5.94
C ILE A 63 -0.02 12.67 -6.97
N SER A 64 -1.16 12.09 -7.32
CA SER A 64 -2.10 12.68 -8.28
C SER A 64 -2.61 14.05 -7.79
N ASP A 65 -2.95 14.16 -6.51
CA ASP A 65 -3.46 15.38 -5.89
C ASP A 65 -2.37 16.47 -5.83
N GLU A 66 -1.14 16.11 -5.44
CA GLU A 66 0.01 17.04 -5.43
C GLU A 66 0.26 17.63 -6.82
N ILE A 67 0.32 16.77 -7.85
CA ILE A 67 0.54 17.19 -9.23
C ILE A 67 -0.64 18.04 -9.72
N SER A 68 -1.86 17.58 -9.45
CA SER A 68 -3.09 18.29 -9.88
C SER A 68 -3.22 19.66 -9.25
N GLN A 69 -2.97 19.80 -7.95
CA GLN A 69 -2.97 21.09 -7.26
C GLN A 69 -1.87 22.00 -7.82
N SER A 70 -0.69 21.44 -8.03
CA SER A 70 0.42 22.23 -8.58
C SER A 70 0.11 22.74 -10.00
N ILE A 71 -0.52 21.94 -10.86
CA ILE A 71 -0.97 22.38 -12.19
C ILE A 71 -2.06 23.46 -12.08
N GLN A 72 -3.05 23.29 -11.19
CA GLN A 72 -4.15 24.22 -11.01
C GLN A 72 -3.68 25.62 -10.58
N PHE A 73 -2.71 25.68 -9.68
CA PHE A 73 -2.25 26.92 -9.05
C PHE A 73 -0.90 27.40 -9.56
N ALA A 74 -0.27 26.71 -10.53
CA ALA A 74 1.00 27.13 -11.09
C ALA A 74 0.84 28.37 -11.99
N GLY A 75 1.56 29.42 -11.70
CA GLY A 75 1.69 30.57 -12.57
C GLY A 75 2.48 30.29 -13.86
N GLY A 76 3.21 29.17 -13.94
CA GLY A 76 4.08 28.76 -15.04
C GLY A 76 3.59 27.56 -15.85
N ALA A 77 4.33 27.18 -16.88
CA ALA A 77 4.08 26.01 -17.69
C ALA A 77 4.55 24.72 -16.96
N VAL A 78 3.99 23.59 -17.36
CA VAL A 78 4.57 22.27 -17.04
C VAL A 78 5.69 22.02 -18.05
N THR A 79 6.91 21.78 -17.57
CA THR A 79 8.03 21.43 -18.46
C THR A 79 7.92 19.99 -18.89
N PRO A 80 8.44 19.63 -20.07
CA PRO A 80 8.55 18.22 -20.48
C PRO A 80 9.40 17.43 -19.48
N LEU A 81 9.12 16.13 -19.38
CA LEU A 81 9.95 15.21 -18.60
C LEU A 81 11.35 15.15 -19.21
N SER A 82 12.37 15.35 -18.39
CA SER A 82 13.78 15.18 -18.74
C SER A 82 14.34 13.96 -18.03
N VAL A 83 14.92 13.04 -18.78
CA VAL A 83 15.51 11.79 -18.25
C VAL A 83 17.02 11.90 -18.24
N SER A 84 17.62 11.66 -17.09
CA SER A 84 19.08 11.60 -16.91
C SER A 84 19.44 10.34 -16.12
N GLY A 85 19.99 9.34 -16.82
CA GLY A 85 20.23 8.03 -16.23
C GLY A 85 18.92 7.32 -15.85
N ASP A 86 18.80 6.93 -14.59
CA ASP A 86 17.60 6.30 -14.02
C ASP A 86 16.59 7.32 -13.39
N THR A 87 16.91 8.59 -13.50
CA THR A 87 16.18 9.68 -12.86
C THR A 87 15.40 10.50 -13.89
N THR A 88 14.15 10.75 -13.59
CA THR A 88 13.29 11.65 -14.38
C THR A 88 12.97 12.90 -13.58
N THR A 89 13.05 14.04 -14.24
CA THR A 89 12.76 15.36 -13.64
C THR A 89 11.77 16.14 -14.50
N PHE A 90 10.94 16.95 -13.86
CA PHE A 90 10.07 17.92 -14.53
C PHE A 90 9.70 19.04 -13.56
N CYS A 91 9.16 20.13 -14.07
CA CYS A 91 8.70 21.26 -13.26
C CYS A 91 7.25 21.61 -13.54
N ILE A 92 6.59 22.12 -12.52
CA ILE A 92 5.25 22.71 -12.60
C ILE A 92 5.34 24.09 -11.95
N GLY A 93 5.40 25.16 -12.75
CA GLY A 93 5.69 26.50 -12.25
C GLY A 93 7.06 26.53 -11.56
N ASP A 94 7.10 26.95 -10.31
CA ASP A 94 8.34 27.03 -9.52
C ASP A 94 8.70 25.74 -8.77
N LYS A 95 7.81 24.75 -8.77
CA LYS A 95 8.06 23.46 -8.11
C LYS A 95 8.81 22.50 -9.01
N GLY A 96 9.85 21.87 -8.47
CA GLY A 96 10.60 20.80 -9.11
C GLY A 96 10.17 19.42 -8.64
N TYR A 97 10.10 18.48 -9.56
CA TYR A 97 9.77 17.07 -9.32
C TYR A 97 10.91 16.21 -9.84
N TRP A 98 11.26 15.24 -9.01
CA TRP A 98 12.31 14.28 -9.30
C TRP A 98 11.86 12.89 -8.91
N PHE A 99 12.01 11.89 -9.76
CA PHE A 99 11.63 10.53 -9.44
C PHE A 99 12.46 9.48 -10.20
N LYS A 100 12.48 8.29 -9.63
CA LYS A 100 13.00 7.06 -10.23
C LYS A 100 11.85 6.08 -10.41
N LEU A 101 11.73 5.48 -11.60
CA LEU A 101 10.75 4.42 -11.85
C LEU A 101 11.25 3.09 -11.28
N ASP A 102 10.32 2.27 -10.85
CA ASP A 102 10.50 0.89 -10.37
C ASP A 102 11.45 0.72 -9.17
N LYS A 103 11.77 1.81 -8.47
CA LYS A 103 12.59 1.80 -7.26
C LYS A 103 11.73 1.87 -6.00
N LYS A 104 12.21 1.27 -4.92
CA LYS A 104 11.60 1.31 -3.58
C LYS A 104 12.48 2.12 -2.64
N LEU A 105 11.88 2.75 -1.62
CA LEU A 105 12.61 3.42 -0.54
C LEU A 105 13.47 2.46 0.31
N LYS A 106 13.30 1.16 0.17
CA LYS A 106 14.18 0.16 0.79
C LYS A 106 15.54 0.10 0.10
N ASP A 107 15.54 0.30 -1.22
CA ASP A 107 16.71 0.12 -2.09
C ASP A 107 17.39 1.47 -2.37
N GLU A 108 16.64 2.56 -2.30
CA GLU A 108 17.09 3.93 -2.56
C GLU A 108 16.63 4.86 -1.43
N PRO A 109 17.45 5.82 -0.99
CA PRO A 109 17.10 6.73 0.10
C PRO A 109 15.91 7.63 -0.23
N HIS A 110 15.72 7.96 -1.52
CA HIS A 110 14.60 8.74 -2.03
C HIS A 110 14.22 8.22 -3.42
N VAL A 111 12.91 8.22 -3.69
CA VAL A 111 12.35 7.68 -4.94
C VAL A 111 11.51 8.69 -5.69
N PHE A 112 10.71 9.49 -4.99
CA PHE A 112 9.91 10.55 -5.62
C PHE A 112 9.85 11.77 -4.72
N VAL A 113 10.62 12.79 -5.07
CA VAL A 113 10.76 14.02 -4.29
C VAL A 113 10.15 15.21 -5.02
N VAL A 114 9.42 16.03 -4.29
CA VAL A 114 8.99 17.36 -4.72
C VAL A 114 9.81 18.42 -3.97
N ASP A 115 10.33 19.41 -4.69
CA ASP A 115 10.94 20.62 -4.13
C ASP A 115 10.02 21.81 -4.37
N SER A 116 9.56 22.43 -3.29
CA SER A 116 8.64 23.56 -3.34
C SER A 116 9.35 24.92 -3.49
N SER A 117 10.69 24.95 -3.45
CA SER A 117 11.45 26.19 -3.46
C SER A 117 12.00 26.58 -4.81
N GLN A 118 12.18 25.63 -5.73
CA GLN A 118 12.78 25.91 -7.04
C GLN A 118 12.53 24.77 -8.05
N CYS A 119 12.35 25.14 -9.30
CA CYS A 119 12.29 24.23 -10.42
C CYS A 119 13.67 23.64 -10.79
N ALA A 120 14.77 24.27 -10.44
CA ALA A 120 16.11 23.81 -10.79
C ALA A 120 16.44 22.49 -10.04
N VAL A 121 16.10 21.38 -10.66
CA VAL A 121 16.36 20.01 -10.13
C VAL A 121 17.68 19.53 -10.68
N SER A 122 18.79 20.15 -10.27
CA SER A 122 20.13 19.58 -10.47
C SER A 122 20.44 18.62 -9.32
N PHE A 123 19.77 17.44 -9.33
CA PHE A 123 20.18 16.35 -8.45
C PHE A 123 21.34 15.59 -9.11
N VAL A 124 22.54 16.08 -8.92
CA VAL A 124 23.74 15.29 -9.11
C VAL A 124 23.95 14.46 -7.84
N GLY A 125 23.49 13.21 -7.86
CA GLY A 125 23.54 12.31 -6.71
C GLY A 125 22.28 12.38 -5.84
N THR A 126 21.99 11.29 -5.14
CA THR A 126 20.86 11.22 -4.21
C THR A 126 21.27 11.87 -2.89
N PRO A 127 20.71 13.00 -2.47
CA PRO A 127 21.08 13.61 -1.21
C PRO A 127 20.70 12.67 -0.05
N PRO A 128 21.58 12.46 0.92
CA PRO A 128 21.30 11.59 2.06
C PRO A 128 20.21 12.12 2.98
N GLN A 129 19.89 13.42 2.88
CA GLN A 129 18.84 14.08 3.66
C GLN A 129 18.10 15.11 2.79
N LEU A 130 16.77 15.11 2.92
CA LEU A 130 15.94 16.11 2.26
C LEU A 130 16.08 17.48 2.94
N LYS A 131 16.08 18.55 2.13
CA LYS A 131 15.96 19.93 2.63
C LYS A 131 14.55 20.19 3.15
N ARG A 132 14.35 21.26 3.92
CA ARG A 132 13.01 21.65 4.43
C ARG A 132 11.97 21.90 3.32
N SER A 133 12.42 22.34 2.13
CA SER A 133 11.57 22.56 0.95
C SER A 133 11.24 21.29 0.20
N GLN A 134 11.88 20.18 0.54
CA GLN A 134 11.79 18.90 -0.17
C GLN A 134 10.98 17.90 0.62
N ARG A 135 10.13 17.14 -0.07
CA ARG A 135 9.28 16.10 0.51
C ARG A 135 9.27 14.86 -0.35
N GLU A 136 9.45 13.71 0.26
CA GLU A 136 9.25 12.39 -0.35
C GLU A 136 7.75 12.10 -0.46
N LEU A 137 7.31 11.66 -1.64
CA LEU A 137 5.90 11.31 -1.91
C LEU A 137 5.65 9.81 -1.83
N MET A 138 6.70 8.99 -1.94
CA MET A 138 6.58 7.54 -1.82
C MET A 138 6.61 7.08 -0.37
N VAL A 139 6.07 5.90 -0.12
CA VAL A 139 6.15 5.22 1.19
C VAL A 139 6.85 3.87 1.03
N GLN A 140 7.32 3.31 2.15
CA GLN A 140 8.00 2.02 2.17
C GLN A 140 7.16 0.93 1.47
N ASN A 141 7.85 0.03 0.75
CA ASN A 141 7.28 -1.08 0.01
C ASN A 141 6.37 -0.70 -1.17
N THR A 142 6.33 0.58 -1.55
CA THR A 142 5.69 1.02 -2.80
C THR A 142 6.73 1.51 -3.80
N ARG A 143 6.40 1.43 -5.09
CA ARG A 143 7.19 1.95 -6.19
C ARG A 143 6.30 2.66 -7.19
N LEU A 144 6.82 3.71 -7.81
CA LEU A 144 6.19 4.37 -8.94
C LEU A 144 6.55 3.60 -10.21
N THR A 145 5.57 3.04 -10.91
CA THR A 145 5.81 2.28 -12.14
C THR A 145 5.50 3.09 -13.40
N ARG A 146 4.62 4.10 -13.27
CA ARG A 146 4.31 5.00 -14.39
C ARG A 146 3.89 6.36 -13.88
N LEU A 147 4.44 7.39 -14.50
CA LEU A 147 3.96 8.77 -14.36
C LEU A 147 3.94 9.42 -15.74
N ILE A 148 2.78 9.90 -16.14
CA ILE A 148 2.59 10.60 -17.40
C ILE A 148 1.88 11.93 -17.10
N VAL A 149 2.40 13.02 -17.61
CA VAL A 149 1.77 14.35 -17.54
C VAL A 149 1.77 14.92 -18.96
N ASN A 150 0.62 14.85 -19.63
CA ASN A 150 0.47 15.27 -21.02
C ASN A 150 -0.53 16.41 -21.15
N TYR A 151 -0.19 17.41 -21.96
CA TYR A 151 -1.13 18.48 -22.31
C TYR A 151 -2.10 18.04 -23.40
N ASP A 152 -3.38 18.18 -23.13
CA ASP A 152 -4.47 17.99 -24.09
C ASP A 152 -4.93 19.34 -24.61
N ALA A 153 -4.55 19.64 -25.86
CA ALA A 153 -4.88 20.91 -26.50
C ALA A 153 -6.39 21.07 -26.77
N ALA A 154 -7.11 19.96 -27.00
CA ALA A 154 -8.55 19.99 -27.28
C ALA A 154 -9.35 20.39 -26.05
N ARG A 155 -8.92 19.90 -24.87
CA ARG A 155 -9.57 20.14 -23.58
C ARG A 155 -8.91 21.28 -22.78
N LYS A 156 -7.83 21.87 -23.30
CA LYS A 156 -7.04 22.93 -22.66
C LYS A 156 -6.62 22.59 -21.22
N GLY A 157 -6.11 21.38 -21.02
CA GLY A 157 -5.74 20.87 -19.70
C GLY A 157 -4.68 19.78 -19.78
N TYR A 158 -4.35 19.21 -18.65
CA TYR A 158 -3.34 18.16 -18.51
C TYR A 158 -3.98 16.85 -18.07
N GLY A 159 -3.70 15.78 -18.81
CA GLY A 159 -3.94 14.43 -18.37
C GLY A 159 -2.80 13.93 -17.50
N VAL A 160 -3.10 13.49 -16.29
CA VAL A 160 -2.13 12.94 -15.33
C VAL A 160 -2.45 11.48 -15.12
N VAL A 161 -1.51 10.60 -15.41
CA VAL A 161 -1.59 9.16 -15.10
C VAL A 161 -0.54 8.84 -14.06
N VAL A 162 -0.96 8.26 -12.95
CA VAL A 162 -0.09 7.81 -11.86
C VAL A 162 -0.35 6.34 -11.62
N ARG A 163 0.66 5.50 -11.77
CA ARG A 163 0.60 4.08 -11.43
C ARG A 163 1.61 3.74 -10.35
N VAL A 164 1.11 3.20 -9.25
CA VAL A 164 1.89 2.78 -8.09
C VAL A 164 1.67 1.29 -7.87
N ALA A 165 2.74 0.57 -7.61
CA ALA A 165 2.72 -0.84 -7.28
C ALA A 165 3.34 -1.08 -5.90
N ALA A 166 2.84 -2.07 -5.18
CA ALA A 166 3.39 -2.59 -3.94
C ALA A 166 3.64 -4.09 -4.08
N GLY A 167 4.73 -4.57 -3.52
CA GLY A 167 5.14 -5.98 -3.61
C GLY A 167 6.55 -6.17 -4.13
N ASP A 168 7.06 -7.40 -4.09
CA ASP A 168 8.33 -7.79 -4.68
C ASP A 168 8.13 -8.23 -6.14
N ASN A 169 9.20 -8.27 -6.95
CA ASN A 169 9.09 -8.48 -8.39
C ASN A 169 8.45 -9.84 -8.73
N ASP A 170 8.75 -10.87 -7.96
CA ASP A 170 8.20 -12.22 -8.09
C ASP A 170 6.69 -12.32 -7.89
N MET A 171 6.08 -11.29 -7.29
CA MET A 171 4.63 -11.19 -7.07
C MET A 171 3.86 -10.63 -8.27
N PHE A 172 4.55 -10.11 -9.30
CA PHE A 172 3.93 -9.57 -10.50
C PHE A 172 4.00 -10.57 -11.67
N GLU A 173 3.07 -10.48 -12.61
CA GLU A 173 3.08 -11.24 -13.85
C GLU A 173 4.35 -10.93 -14.65
N GLY A 174 5.10 -11.98 -15.05
CA GLY A 174 6.36 -11.83 -15.75
C GLY A 174 7.48 -11.18 -14.90
N ASP A 175 7.35 -11.18 -13.56
CA ASP A 175 8.27 -10.55 -12.60
C ASP A 175 8.50 -9.04 -12.86
N ASP A 176 7.55 -8.40 -13.56
CA ASP A 176 7.57 -6.98 -13.92
C ASP A 176 6.51 -6.20 -13.12
N PRO A 177 6.90 -5.20 -12.29
CA PRO A 177 5.98 -4.37 -11.52
C PRO A 177 5.05 -3.49 -12.38
N ASN A 178 5.31 -3.38 -13.68
CA ASN A 178 4.41 -2.75 -14.63
C ASN A 178 3.19 -3.63 -14.98
N ASN A 179 3.23 -4.90 -14.64
CA ASN A 179 2.12 -5.84 -14.82
C ASN A 179 1.19 -5.89 -13.60
N ASN A 180 0.19 -6.75 -13.66
CA ASN A 180 -0.72 -6.99 -12.55
C ASN A 180 -0.10 -7.96 -11.53
N CYS A 181 -0.69 -8.01 -10.34
CA CYS A 181 -0.29 -8.99 -9.35
C CYS A 181 -0.64 -10.41 -9.79
N LYS A 182 0.29 -11.36 -9.59
CA LYS A 182 0.02 -12.79 -9.72
C LYS A 182 -1.08 -13.21 -8.75
N GLY A 183 -1.93 -14.14 -9.17
CA GLY A 183 -2.84 -14.83 -8.27
C GLY A 183 -2.11 -15.84 -7.37
N GLY A 184 -2.77 -16.34 -6.33
CA GLY A 184 -2.28 -17.43 -5.50
C GLY A 184 -1.54 -17.00 -4.22
N ALA A 185 -0.62 -17.85 -3.75
CA ALA A 185 0.12 -17.63 -2.52
C ALA A 185 1.00 -16.37 -2.63
N GLY A 186 0.95 -15.49 -1.61
CA GLY A 186 1.68 -14.22 -1.60
C GLY A 186 0.93 -13.04 -2.25
N GLY A 187 -0.11 -13.28 -3.05
CA GLY A 187 -0.87 -12.22 -3.73
C GLY A 187 -1.54 -11.19 -2.79
N GLN A 188 -1.68 -11.53 -1.50
CA GLN A 188 -2.16 -10.60 -0.48
C GLN A 188 -1.18 -9.44 -0.19
N PHE A 189 0.11 -9.59 -0.53
CA PHE A 189 1.14 -8.58 -0.33
C PHE A 189 1.42 -7.75 -1.58
N CYS A 190 0.74 -8.04 -2.68
CA CYS A 190 0.84 -7.32 -3.93
C CYS A 190 -0.41 -6.47 -4.17
N ALA A 191 -0.20 -5.23 -4.61
CA ALA A 191 -1.26 -4.35 -5.08
C ALA A 191 -0.74 -3.42 -6.18
N VAL A 192 -1.61 -3.10 -7.12
CA VAL A 192 -1.37 -2.10 -8.16
C VAL A 192 -2.53 -1.12 -8.16
N SER A 193 -2.23 0.16 -8.24
CA SER A 193 -3.21 1.23 -8.37
C SER A 193 -2.80 2.16 -9.49
N GLU A 194 -3.69 2.35 -10.46
CA GLU A 194 -3.52 3.32 -11.52
C GLU A 194 -4.65 4.34 -11.46
N LEU A 195 -4.30 5.61 -11.44
CA LEU A 195 -5.24 6.73 -11.43
C LEU A 195 -5.01 7.59 -12.65
N TYR A 196 -6.10 7.97 -13.30
CA TYR A 196 -6.15 9.00 -14.33
C TYR A 196 -6.91 10.20 -13.79
N THR A 197 -6.29 11.39 -13.89
CA THR A 197 -6.91 12.65 -13.50
C THR A 197 -6.74 13.65 -14.63
N PHE A 198 -7.77 14.41 -14.93
CA PHE A 198 -7.71 15.53 -15.87
C PHE A 198 -7.77 16.84 -15.12
N VAL A 199 -6.83 17.75 -15.41
CA VAL A 199 -6.62 18.98 -14.64
C VAL A 199 -6.55 20.17 -15.58
N GLN A 200 -7.32 21.20 -15.29
CA GLN A 200 -7.23 22.51 -15.96
C GLN A 200 -6.60 23.52 -15.01
N LYS A 201 -5.83 24.45 -15.57
CA LYS A 201 -5.34 25.60 -14.80
C LYS A 201 -6.52 26.48 -14.39
N ARG A 202 -6.47 26.94 -13.16
CA ARG A 202 -7.34 28.03 -12.71
C ARG A 202 -6.65 29.36 -13.09
N LEU A 203 -7.31 30.12 -13.93
CA LEU A 203 -6.90 31.49 -14.30
C LEU A 203 -7.13 32.42 -13.10
#